data_a01c20f44649a82e937a45f0cb743d19
#
_entry.id   a01c20f44649a82e937a45f0cb743d19
#
_cell.length_a   1.000
_cell.length_b   1.000
_cell.length_c   1.000
_cell.angle_alpha   90.00
_cell.angle_beta   90.00
_cell.angle_gamma   90.00
#
_symmetry.space_group_name_H-M   'P 1'
#
loop_
_entity.id
_entity.type
_entity.pdbx_description
1 polymer ?
#
loop_
_entity_poly.entity_id
_entity_poly.type
_entity_poly.pdbx_seq_one_letter_code
_entity_poly.pdbx_strand_id
1 'polypeptide(L)'
;LLQDFAGRADFDPSLFVAGKETFFFFSAFTPQIDIYFRRSSDSAKTWSEPVKLNQPNHTTRSNGIQLSTGELLVPLHTRGTKAGGVMKSNDGGKTWARFGAVANPAGQGGEPSIAETKSGAIHMMLRTKDGQLWRSISRDKGEMWSAPEKTGLTSTSSASHLLCTRDGRLVLTYNPGPDPHRFPLLIRISRDEGVTWSEPTLLADRPEKVRGWSICYPTLTELADGTLFAIWAQRKATSTDLFADIHSARIVLKK
;
A
#
# COMPACT_ATOMS: atom_id res chain seq x y z
N LEU A 1 8.99 -9.34 -19.11
CA LEU A 1 8.37 -9.95 -17.92
C LEU A 1 9.30 -9.75 -16.72
N LEU A 2 8.81 -9.11 -15.66
CA LEU A 2 9.65 -8.83 -14.49
C LEU A 2 9.77 -10.07 -13.58
N GLN A 3 8.69 -10.81 -13.41
CA GLN A 3 8.63 -12.01 -12.59
C GLN A 3 7.53 -12.95 -13.10
N ASP A 4 7.84 -14.24 -13.11
CA ASP A 4 6.89 -15.33 -13.34
C ASP A 4 7.55 -16.63 -12.86
N PHE A 5 7.03 -17.22 -11.82
CA PHE A 5 7.43 -18.57 -11.41
C PHE A 5 6.52 -19.60 -12.07
N ALA A 6 7.08 -20.43 -12.94
CA ALA A 6 6.31 -21.48 -13.60
C ALA A 6 5.50 -22.34 -12.60
N GLY A 7 4.20 -22.49 -12.85
CA GLY A 7 3.29 -23.26 -12.01
C GLY A 7 2.93 -22.63 -10.66
N ARG A 8 3.21 -21.33 -10.47
CA ARG A 8 2.87 -20.57 -9.27
C ARG A 8 1.98 -19.38 -9.62
N ALA A 9 1.16 -18.94 -8.67
CA ALA A 9 0.50 -17.66 -8.76
C ALA A 9 1.37 -16.60 -8.09
N ASP A 10 1.88 -15.63 -8.87
CA ASP A 10 2.59 -14.47 -8.38
C ASP A 10 1.59 -13.32 -8.20
N PHE A 11 1.62 -12.63 -7.06
CA PHE A 11 0.64 -11.61 -6.70
C PHE A 11 1.17 -10.59 -5.69
N ASP A 12 0.37 -9.57 -5.41
CA ASP A 12 0.62 -8.51 -4.44
C ASP A 12 1.99 -7.81 -4.64
N PRO A 13 2.26 -7.25 -5.83
CA PRO A 13 3.50 -6.55 -6.10
C PRO A 13 3.60 -5.26 -5.27
N SER A 14 4.82 -4.97 -4.81
CA SER A 14 5.19 -3.73 -4.12
C SER A 14 6.50 -3.22 -4.69
N LEU A 15 6.53 -1.97 -5.11
CA LEU A 15 7.71 -1.35 -5.72
C LEU A 15 8.03 -0.05 -5.00
N PHE A 16 9.30 0.18 -4.64
CA PHE A 16 9.75 1.46 -4.10
C PHE A 16 11.22 1.71 -4.38
N VAL A 17 11.61 2.97 -4.28
CA VAL A 17 13.00 3.43 -4.48
C VAL A 17 13.57 3.87 -3.13
N ALA A 18 14.80 3.46 -2.85
CA ALA A 18 15.56 3.87 -1.68
C ALA A 18 16.99 4.24 -2.10
N GLY A 19 17.30 5.52 -2.08
CA GLY A 19 18.56 6.03 -2.62
C GLY A 19 18.70 5.73 -4.12
N LYS A 20 19.70 4.93 -4.49
CA LYS A 20 19.93 4.48 -5.87
C LYS A 20 19.33 3.09 -6.17
N GLU A 21 18.83 2.41 -5.15
CA GLU A 21 18.28 1.07 -5.28
C GLU A 21 16.77 1.13 -5.51
N THR A 22 16.28 0.26 -6.38
CA THR A 22 14.85 -0.01 -6.56
C THR A 22 14.58 -1.41 -6.06
N PHE A 23 13.56 -1.55 -5.21
CA PHE A 23 13.12 -2.83 -4.65
C PHE A 23 11.79 -3.22 -5.24
N PHE A 24 11.68 -4.48 -5.63
CA PHE A 24 10.45 -5.11 -6.10
C PHE A 24 10.14 -6.32 -5.23
N PHE A 25 9.11 -6.21 -4.41
CA PHE A 25 8.59 -7.30 -3.59
C PHE A 25 7.37 -7.91 -4.27
N PHE A 26 7.19 -9.19 -4.09
CA PHE A 26 6.02 -9.93 -4.56
C PHE A 26 5.81 -11.18 -3.71
N SER A 27 4.61 -11.72 -3.77
CA SER A 27 4.24 -12.96 -3.11
C SER A 27 4.03 -14.06 -4.15
N ALA A 28 4.43 -15.27 -3.83
CA ALA A 28 4.19 -16.44 -4.65
C ALA A 28 3.55 -17.56 -3.83
N PHE A 29 2.62 -18.30 -4.44
CA PHE A 29 1.85 -19.33 -3.78
C PHE A 29 2.21 -20.74 -4.30
N THR A 30 2.80 -21.60 -3.43
CA THR A 30 2.97 -23.05 -3.66
C THR A 30 3.51 -23.79 -2.45
N PRO A 31 2.86 -24.68 -1.87
CA PRO A 31 1.48 -24.72 -1.44
C PRO A 31 1.19 -23.71 -0.34
N GLN A 32 2.20 -22.98 0.10
CA GLN A 32 2.11 -21.87 1.04
C GLN A 32 2.50 -20.56 0.36
N ILE A 33 2.16 -19.44 0.96
CA ILE A 33 2.54 -18.14 0.48
C ILE A 33 3.93 -17.82 1.02
N ASP A 34 4.81 -17.42 0.12
CA ASP A 34 6.14 -16.90 0.42
C ASP A 34 6.31 -15.51 -0.18
N ILE A 35 7.07 -14.65 0.50
CA ILE A 35 7.46 -13.34 0.01
C ILE A 35 8.84 -13.44 -0.61
N TYR A 36 8.99 -12.82 -1.76
CA TYR A 36 10.26 -12.66 -2.47
C TYR A 36 10.53 -11.20 -2.74
N PHE A 37 11.80 -10.85 -2.94
CA PHE A 37 12.16 -9.56 -3.48
C PHE A 37 13.29 -9.66 -4.50
N ARG A 38 13.34 -8.68 -5.38
CA ARG A 38 14.45 -8.38 -6.28
C ARG A 38 14.88 -6.94 -6.05
N ARG A 39 16.11 -6.63 -6.40
CA ARG A 39 16.64 -5.27 -6.37
C ARG A 39 17.31 -4.91 -7.68
N SER A 40 17.30 -3.64 -8.00
CA SER A 40 17.96 -3.04 -9.16
C SER A 40 18.76 -1.81 -8.70
N SER A 41 19.99 -1.68 -9.18
CA SER A 41 20.86 -0.52 -8.94
C SER A 41 21.05 0.36 -10.18
N ASP A 42 20.32 0.08 -11.27
CA ASP A 42 20.45 0.73 -12.58
C ASP A 42 19.12 1.33 -13.09
N SER A 43 18.28 1.82 -12.16
CA SER A 43 16.97 2.41 -12.45
C SER A 43 15.99 1.41 -13.09
N ALA A 44 15.94 0.21 -12.54
CA ALA A 44 15.05 -0.88 -12.93
C ALA A 44 15.28 -1.45 -14.36
N LYS A 45 16.45 -1.25 -14.93
CA LYS A 45 16.83 -1.83 -16.23
C LYS A 45 17.17 -3.31 -16.10
N THR A 46 17.97 -3.65 -15.07
CA THR A 46 18.28 -5.03 -14.71
C THR A 46 17.92 -5.32 -13.27
N TRP A 47 17.71 -6.59 -12.94
CA TRP A 47 17.22 -7.02 -11.64
C TRP A 47 18.04 -8.22 -11.13
N SER A 48 18.28 -8.25 -9.83
CA SER A 48 18.88 -9.41 -9.18
C SER A 48 17.99 -10.65 -9.33
N GLU A 49 18.57 -11.84 -9.07
CA GLU A 49 17.76 -13.03 -8.82
C GLU A 49 16.79 -12.81 -7.65
N PRO A 50 15.61 -13.45 -7.66
CA PRO A 50 14.67 -13.34 -6.57
C PRO A 50 15.20 -13.96 -5.28
N VAL A 51 15.13 -13.21 -4.19
CA VAL A 51 15.52 -13.66 -2.86
C VAL A 51 14.26 -13.96 -2.05
N LYS A 52 14.15 -15.18 -1.54
CA LYS A 52 13.06 -15.60 -0.67
C LYS A 52 13.25 -15.04 0.73
N LEU A 53 12.22 -14.40 1.27
CA LEU A 53 12.12 -14.05 2.68
C LEU A 53 11.40 -15.17 3.43
N ASN A 54 11.99 -15.63 4.53
CA ASN A 54 11.41 -16.73 5.32
C ASN A 54 10.24 -16.22 6.20
N GLN A 55 9.18 -15.76 5.55
CA GLN A 55 7.97 -15.22 6.19
C GLN A 55 6.72 -15.90 5.61
N PRO A 56 6.48 -17.18 5.94
CA PRO A 56 5.36 -17.93 5.38
C PRO A 56 4.02 -17.31 5.80
N ASN A 57 3.03 -17.39 4.91
CA ASN A 57 1.67 -16.88 5.10
C ASN A 57 1.56 -15.36 5.32
N HIS A 58 2.56 -14.61 4.87
CA HIS A 58 2.51 -13.15 4.79
C HIS A 58 2.52 -12.69 3.34
N THR A 59 1.95 -11.52 3.10
CA THR A 59 1.98 -10.86 1.79
C THR A 59 2.33 -9.39 1.95
N THR A 60 2.97 -8.82 0.95
CA THR A 60 3.13 -7.38 0.75
C THR A 60 2.01 -6.88 -0.16
N ARG A 61 1.72 -5.59 -0.18
CA ARG A 61 0.78 -5.04 -1.15
C ARG A 61 1.02 -3.58 -1.48
N SER A 62 1.27 -2.77 -0.49
CA SER A 62 1.55 -1.35 -0.68
C SER A 62 3.05 -1.12 -0.81
N ASN A 63 3.42 0.04 -1.33
CA ASN A 63 4.81 0.40 -1.52
C ASN A 63 5.56 0.44 -0.19
N GLY A 64 6.83 0.02 -0.22
CA GLY A 64 7.77 0.28 0.85
C GLY A 64 8.18 1.74 0.89
N ILE A 65 8.80 2.13 1.99
CA ILE A 65 9.35 3.47 2.20
C ILE A 65 10.79 3.38 2.74
N GLN A 66 11.58 4.40 2.45
CA GLN A 66 12.81 4.68 3.17
C GLN A 66 12.52 5.73 4.23
N LEU A 67 12.85 5.43 5.49
CA LEU A 67 12.73 6.40 6.58
C LEU A 67 13.78 7.51 6.44
N SER A 68 13.49 8.66 7.01
CA SER A 68 14.41 9.80 7.08
C SER A 68 15.73 9.46 7.76
N THR A 69 15.73 8.44 8.60
CA THR A 69 16.92 7.90 9.30
C THR A 69 17.63 6.79 8.53
N GLY A 70 17.11 6.38 7.36
CA GLY A 70 17.77 5.47 6.41
C GLY A 70 17.23 4.03 6.40
N GLU A 71 16.50 3.60 7.41
CA GLU A 71 15.90 2.26 7.44
C GLU A 71 14.87 2.09 6.33
N LEU A 72 14.70 0.87 5.85
CA LEU A 72 13.70 0.53 4.85
C LEU A 72 12.55 -0.23 5.50
N LEU A 73 11.33 0.15 5.19
CA LEU A 73 10.13 -0.55 5.65
C LEU A 73 9.26 -0.99 4.46
N VAL A 74 8.75 -2.21 4.52
CA VAL A 74 7.75 -2.72 3.57
C VAL A 74 6.54 -3.20 4.36
N PRO A 75 5.35 -2.63 4.14
CA PRO A 75 4.16 -3.06 4.86
C PRO A 75 3.75 -4.47 4.44
N LEU A 76 3.32 -5.25 5.42
CA LEU A 76 2.87 -6.62 5.20
C LEU A 76 1.67 -6.96 6.07
N HIS A 77 0.94 -7.98 5.68
CA HIS A 77 -0.10 -8.55 6.51
C HIS A 77 -0.05 -10.08 6.55
N THR A 78 -0.54 -10.65 7.64
CA THR A 78 -0.68 -12.09 7.81
C THR A 78 -1.97 -12.56 7.17
N ARG A 79 -1.93 -13.56 6.31
CA ARG A 79 -3.12 -14.09 5.59
C ARG A 79 -4.20 -14.64 6.51
N GLY A 80 -3.84 -15.33 7.56
CA GLY A 80 -4.77 -15.92 8.54
C GLY A 80 -5.43 -14.86 9.41
N THR A 81 -4.66 -14.25 10.29
CA THR A 81 -5.13 -13.29 11.30
C THR A 81 -5.43 -11.90 10.75
N LYS A 82 -4.95 -11.60 9.54
CA LYS A 82 -5.06 -10.28 8.91
C LYS A 82 -4.38 -9.16 9.73
N ALA A 83 -3.47 -9.53 10.62
CA ALA A 83 -2.67 -8.55 11.36
C ALA A 83 -1.75 -7.79 10.40
N GLY A 84 -1.62 -6.49 10.61
CA GLY A 84 -0.65 -5.64 9.93
C GLY A 84 0.73 -5.73 10.57
N GLY A 85 1.76 -5.35 9.82
CA GLY A 85 3.13 -5.27 10.28
C GLY A 85 4.03 -4.71 9.20
N VAL A 86 5.34 -4.80 9.41
CA VAL A 86 6.33 -4.39 8.43
C VAL A 86 7.50 -5.39 8.35
N MET A 87 8.09 -5.53 7.17
CA MET A 87 9.46 -5.96 7.02
C MET A 87 10.35 -4.74 7.13
N LYS A 88 11.40 -4.81 7.94
CA LYS A 88 12.37 -3.73 8.17
C LYS A 88 13.76 -4.20 7.80
N SER A 89 14.51 -3.33 7.15
CA SER A 89 15.93 -3.49 6.91
C SER A 89 16.68 -2.29 7.46
N ASN A 90 17.77 -2.56 8.19
CA ASN A 90 18.68 -1.56 8.75
C ASN A 90 20.00 -1.47 7.97
N ASP A 91 20.16 -2.26 6.91
CA ASP A 91 21.43 -2.46 6.18
C ASP A 91 21.31 -2.21 4.67
N GLY A 92 20.33 -1.36 4.28
CA GLY A 92 20.10 -1.02 2.87
C GLY A 92 19.47 -2.15 2.07
N GLY A 93 18.66 -2.99 2.69
CA GLY A 93 17.91 -4.06 2.02
C GLY A 93 18.69 -5.37 1.83
N LYS A 94 19.81 -5.55 2.53
CA LYS A 94 20.58 -6.81 2.50
C LYS A 94 19.90 -7.87 3.35
N THR A 95 19.46 -7.50 4.56
CA THR A 95 18.71 -8.38 5.44
C THR A 95 17.38 -7.73 5.86
N TRP A 96 16.40 -8.57 6.15
CA TRP A 96 15.04 -8.15 6.49
C TRP A 96 14.52 -8.91 7.69
N ALA A 97 13.94 -8.20 8.64
CA ALA A 97 13.26 -8.77 9.80
C ALA A 97 11.84 -8.23 9.91
N ARG A 98 10.93 -9.05 10.44
CA ARG A 98 9.54 -8.66 10.66
C ARG A 98 9.38 -7.95 12.01
N PHE A 99 8.66 -6.83 12.00
CA PHE A 99 8.27 -6.09 13.18
C PHE A 99 6.78 -5.75 13.18
N GLY A 100 6.25 -5.55 14.35
CA GLY A 100 4.86 -5.22 14.58
C GLY A 100 3.92 -6.41 14.37
N ALA A 101 2.82 -6.37 15.09
CA ALA A 101 1.70 -7.29 14.95
C ALA A 101 0.43 -6.50 15.26
N VAL A 102 0.11 -5.51 14.42
CA VAL A 102 -1.08 -4.67 14.59
C VAL A 102 -2.30 -5.52 14.35
N ALA A 103 -3.00 -5.84 15.44
CA ALA A 103 -4.23 -6.63 15.36
C ALA A 103 -5.27 -5.90 14.50
N ASN A 104 -5.94 -6.61 13.62
CA ASN A 104 -7.09 -6.05 12.92
C ASN A 104 -8.34 -6.23 13.79
N PRO A 105 -8.89 -5.16 14.35
CA PRO A 105 -9.99 -5.26 15.31
C PRO A 105 -11.29 -5.78 14.71
N ALA A 106 -11.45 -5.67 13.40
CA ALA A 106 -12.62 -6.20 12.69
C ALA A 106 -12.43 -7.64 12.20
N GLY A 107 -11.34 -8.32 12.59
CA GLY A 107 -11.08 -9.73 12.27
C GLY A 107 -10.87 -10.03 10.78
N GLN A 108 -10.97 -9.04 9.91
CA GLN A 108 -10.86 -9.18 8.47
C GLN A 108 -10.32 -7.90 7.85
N GLY A 109 -9.26 -8.01 7.07
CA GLY A 109 -8.61 -6.87 6.46
C GLY A 109 -7.13 -7.16 6.35
N GLY A 110 -6.33 -6.17 6.51
CA GLY A 110 -4.90 -6.21 6.28
C GLY A 110 -4.55 -5.23 5.17
N GLU A 111 -3.66 -5.62 4.30
CA GLU A 111 -3.19 -4.78 3.18
C GLU A 111 -2.86 -3.36 3.66
N PRO A 112 -1.97 -3.22 4.66
CA PRO A 112 -1.62 -1.92 5.20
C PRO A 112 -0.87 -1.07 4.18
N SER A 113 -1.04 0.24 4.27
CA SER A 113 -0.15 1.22 3.65
C SER A 113 0.48 2.10 4.73
N ILE A 114 1.72 2.51 4.53
CA ILE A 114 2.50 3.26 5.51
C ILE A 114 3.08 4.54 4.91
N ALA A 115 3.23 5.56 5.77
CA ALA A 115 3.99 6.77 5.44
C ALA A 115 4.65 7.34 6.71
N GLU A 116 5.87 7.82 6.59
CA GLU A 116 6.56 8.57 7.64
C GLU A 116 6.19 10.05 7.51
N THR A 117 5.80 10.69 8.61
CA THR A 117 5.54 12.13 8.68
C THR A 117 6.82 12.91 9.00
N LYS A 118 6.76 14.24 8.94
CA LYS A 118 7.90 15.09 9.29
C LYS A 118 8.35 14.97 10.75
N SER A 119 7.46 14.59 11.65
CA SER A 119 7.81 14.31 13.04
C SER A 119 8.57 13.00 13.24
N GLY A 120 8.72 12.18 12.18
CA GLY A 120 9.29 10.82 12.25
C GLY A 120 8.27 9.76 12.69
N ALA A 121 7.02 10.14 12.95
CA ALA A 121 5.97 9.18 13.22
C ALA A 121 5.58 8.43 11.93
N ILE A 122 5.40 7.12 12.02
CA ILE A 122 4.98 6.30 10.89
C ILE A 122 3.52 5.94 11.07
N HIS A 123 2.70 6.36 10.13
CA HIS A 123 1.28 6.03 10.09
C HIS A 123 1.06 4.77 9.26
N MET A 124 0.23 3.88 9.76
CA MET A 124 -0.25 2.69 9.04
C MET A 124 -1.76 2.79 8.88
N MET A 125 -2.24 2.80 7.64
CA MET A 125 -3.66 2.68 7.33
C MET A 125 -4.01 1.23 7.08
N LEU A 126 -5.08 0.76 7.71
CA LEU A 126 -5.53 -0.63 7.68
C LEU A 126 -6.86 -0.74 6.95
N ARG A 127 -6.92 -1.65 5.99
CA ARG A 127 -8.18 -2.12 5.40
C ARG A 127 -8.92 -2.97 6.42
N THR A 128 -10.23 -2.73 6.58
CA THR A 128 -11.12 -3.52 7.44
C THR A 128 -12.42 -3.88 6.71
N LYS A 129 -13.28 -4.68 7.33
CA LYS A 129 -14.63 -4.98 6.85
C LYS A 129 -15.73 -4.35 7.69
N ASP A 130 -15.40 -3.50 8.64
CA ASP A 130 -16.38 -2.82 9.50
C ASP A 130 -16.89 -1.48 8.93
N GLY A 131 -16.59 -1.20 7.68
CA GLY A 131 -17.05 0.01 6.99
C GLY A 131 -16.21 1.24 7.25
N GLN A 132 -15.05 1.12 7.92
CA GLN A 132 -14.16 2.25 8.20
C GLN A 132 -12.69 1.91 7.92
N LEU A 133 -11.88 2.93 7.64
CA LEU A 133 -10.43 2.83 7.74
C LEU A 133 -10.01 2.91 9.20
N TRP A 134 -9.02 2.12 9.53
CA TRP A 134 -8.35 2.17 10.83
C TRP A 134 -6.90 2.59 10.65
N ARG A 135 -6.31 3.17 11.68
CA ARG A 135 -4.90 3.54 11.69
C ARG A 135 -4.19 2.99 12.93
N SER A 136 -2.89 2.82 12.80
CA SER A 136 -1.95 2.59 13.90
C SER A 136 -0.72 3.44 13.65
N ILE A 137 -0.02 3.85 14.71
CA ILE A 137 1.13 4.75 14.63
C ILE A 137 2.32 4.11 15.33
N SER A 138 3.48 4.15 14.68
CA SER A 138 4.77 3.83 15.28
C SER A 138 5.58 5.10 15.49
N ARG A 139 6.31 5.17 16.60
CA ARG A 139 7.24 6.26 16.95
C ARG A 139 8.67 5.77 17.18
N ASP A 140 8.92 4.51 16.88
CA ASP A 140 10.19 3.80 17.06
C ASP A 140 10.64 3.11 15.79
N LYS A 141 10.44 3.76 14.63
CA LYS A 141 10.88 3.29 13.32
C LYS A 141 10.24 1.96 12.91
N GLY A 142 8.98 1.76 13.27
CA GLY A 142 8.18 0.62 12.85
C GLY A 142 8.32 -0.64 13.70
N GLU A 143 9.00 -0.59 14.84
CA GLU A 143 9.18 -1.77 15.71
C GLU A 143 7.95 -2.05 16.56
N MET A 144 7.41 -1.03 17.22
CA MET A 144 6.15 -1.11 17.97
C MET A 144 5.11 -0.17 17.35
N TRP A 145 3.85 -0.55 17.52
CA TRP A 145 2.72 0.15 16.94
C TRP A 145 1.64 0.38 18.02
N SER A 146 0.99 1.51 17.98
CA SER A 146 -0.14 1.80 18.84
C SER A 146 -1.27 0.77 18.64
N ALA A 147 -2.16 0.64 19.61
CA ALA A 147 -3.44 -0.01 19.37
C ALA A 147 -4.13 0.66 18.17
N PRO A 148 -4.72 -0.12 17.25
CA PRO A 148 -5.41 0.46 16.10
C PRO A 148 -6.65 1.23 16.54
N GLU A 149 -6.91 2.34 15.86
CA GLU A 149 -8.06 3.22 16.11
C GLU A 149 -8.81 3.56 14.83
N LYS A 150 -10.09 3.89 14.95
CA LYS A 150 -10.92 4.34 13.82
C LYS A 150 -10.50 5.73 13.37
N THR A 151 -10.39 5.92 12.06
CA THR A 151 -10.06 7.24 11.50
C THR A 151 -11.29 8.16 11.36
N GLY A 152 -12.49 7.65 11.51
CA GLY A 152 -13.73 8.35 11.14
C GLY A 152 -14.01 8.38 9.63
N LEU A 153 -13.09 7.89 8.80
CA LEU A 153 -13.29 7.80 7.35
C LEU A 153 -14.00 6.49 7.01
N THR A 154 -15.20 6.59 6.45
CA THR A 154 -15.91 5.42 5.93
C THR A 154 -15.13 4.80 4.79
N SER A 155 -15.09 3.48 4.72
CA SER A 155 -14.38 2.76 3.67
C SER A 155 -15.09 1.47 3.32
N THR A 156 -15.17 1.17 2.04
CA THR A 156 -15.45 -0.19 1.61
C THR A 156 -14.24 -1.08 1.89
N SER A 157 -14.43 -2.39 1.96
CA SER A 157 -13.30 -3.32 2.15
C SER A 157 -12.37 -3.33 0.93
N SER A 158 -11.54 -2.31 0.82
CA SER A 158 -10.53 -2.09 -0.24
C SER A 158 -9.24 -1.59 0.37
N ALA A 159 -8.10 -1.93 -0.25
CA ALA A 159 -6.83 -1.33 0.12
C ALA A 159 -6.85 0.16 -0.17
N SER A 160 -6.32 0.95 0.74
CA SER A 160 -6.01 2.37 0.57
C SER A 160 -4.53 2.56 0.33
N HIS A 161 -4.13 3.74 -0.11
CA HIS A 161 -2.72 4.10 -0.18
C HIS A 161 -2.47 5.44 0.51
N LEU A 162 -1.47 5.45 1.39
CA LEU A 162 -1.01 6.62 2.13
C LEU A 162 0.36 7.03 1.63
N LEU A 163 0.55 8.32 1.36
CA LEU A 163 1.81 8.93 0.96
C LEU A 163 2.06 10.17 1.81
N CYS A 164 3.28 10.37 2.29
CA CYS A 164 3.73 11.67 2.79
C CYS A 164 4.52 12.36 1.67
N THR A 165 4.09 13.56 1.30
CA THR A 165 4.78 14.37 0.30
C THR A 165 6.03 15.03 0.89
N ARG A 166 6.97 15.45 0.04
CA ARG A 166 8.21 16.14 0.47
C ARG A 166 7.94 17.43 1.25
N ASP A 167 6.82 18.09 1.02
CA ASP A 167 6.40 19.27 1.81
C ASP A 167 5.70 18.89 3.13
N GLY A 168 5.45 17.60 3.38
CA GLY A 168 4.96 17.05 4.64
C GLY A 168 3.46 16.85 4.73
N ARG A 169 2.73 17.00 3.62
CA ARG A 169 1.31 16.66 3.58
C ARG A 169 1.13 15.15 3.51
N LEU A 170 0.23 14.60 4.31
CA LEU A 170 -0.25 13.24 4.10
C LEU A 170 -1.34 13.26 3.02
N VAL A 171 -1.23 12.35 2.07
CA VAL A 171 -2.18 12.17 0.99
C VAL A 171 -2.71 10.74 1.04
N LEU A 172 -4.02 10.59 1.16
CA LEU A 172 -4.70 9.31 1.26
C LEU A 172 -5.61 9.13 0.05
N THR A 173 -5.42 8.02 -0.68
CA THR A 173 -6.39 7.53 -1.66
C THR A 173 -7.12 6.33 -1.12
N TYR A 174 -8.44 6.30 -1.27
CA TYR A 174 -9.29 5.25 -0.71
C TYR A 174 -10.66 5.20 -1.39
N ASN A 175 -11.37 4.11 -1.19
CA ASN A 175 -12.75 3.95 -1.62
C ASN A 175 -13.67 4.10 -0.41
N PRO A 176 -14.57 5.10 -0.36
CA PRO A 176 -15.52 5.26 0.73
C PRO A 176 -16.56 4.12 0.69
N GLY A 177 -17.11 3.76 1.86
CA GLY A 177 -18.19 2.77 1.93
C GLY A 177 -19.56 3.39 1.63
N PRO A 178 -20.61 2.55 1.46
CA PRO A 178 -20.59 1.09 1.52
C PRO A 178 -20.62 0.38 0.15
N ASP A 179 -20.32 1.06 -0.97
CA ASP A 179 -20.44 0.48 -2.32
C ASP A 179 -19.55 -0.77 -2.48
N PRO A 180 -20.14 -1.98 -2.72
CA PRO A 180 -19.37 -3.21 -2.90
C PRO A 180 -18.49 -3.20 -4.17
N HIS A 181 -18.78 -2.32 -5.12
CA HIS A 181 -17.98 -2.09 -6.32
C HIS A 181 -16.86 -1.09 -6.13
N ARG A 182 -16.71 -0.54 -4.90
CA ARG A 182 -15.61 0.33 -4.51
C ARG A 182 -15.58 1.67 -5.25
N PHE A 183 -16.76 2.21 -5.59
CA PHE A 183 -16.90 3.56 -6.15
C PHE A 183 -17.35 4.55 -5.08
N PRO A 184 -16.93 5.80 -5.20
CA PRO A 184 -15.86 6.33 -6.04
C PRO A 184 -14.47 6.01 -5.49
N LEU A 185 -13.41 6.40 -6.21
CA LEU A 185 -12.06 6.53 -5.69
C LEU A 185 -11.82 7.99 -5.33
N LEU A 186 -11.48 8.24 -4.09
CA LEU A 186 -11.29 9.58 -3.54
C LEU A 186 -9.85 9.82 -3.12
N ILE A 187 -9.49 11.09 -3.05
CA ILE A 187 -8.26 11.59 -2.46
C ILE A 187 -8.57 12.60 -1.34
N ARG A 188 -7.86 12.51 -0.22
CA ARG A 188 -7.88 13.49 0.86
C ARG A 188 -6.46 13.88 1.25
N ILE A 189 -6.33 15.08 1.78
CA ILE A 189 -5.05 15.65 2.21
C ILE A 189 -5.15 16.03 3.68
N SER A 190 -4.13 15.69 4.44
CA SER A 190 -3.92 16.19 5.79
C SER A 190 -2.66 17.06 5.83
N ARG A 191 -2.74 18.18 6.56
CA ARG A 191 -1.64 19.13 6.78
C ARG A 191 -1.13 19.09 8.23
N ASP A 192 -1.72 18.26 9.06
CA ASP A 192 -1.52 18.13 10.50
C ASP A 192 -1.25 16.68 10.93
N GLU A 193 -0.48 15.97 10.10
CA GLU A 193 -0.07 14.57 10.32
C GLU A 193 -1.23 13.61 10.59
N GLY A 194 -2.33 13.78 9.84
CA GLY A 194 -3.46 12.87 9.89
C GLY A 194 -4.44 13.11 11.05
N VAL A 195 -4.35 14.25 11.73
CA VAL A 195 -5.34 14.65 12.76
C VAL A 195 -6.63 15.05 12.09
N THR A 196 -6.55 15.91 11.06
CA THR A 196 -7.69 16.29 10.23
C THR A 196 -7.44 16.01 8.75
N TRP A 197 -8.51 15.85 7.99
CA TRP A 197 -8.46 15.57 6.56
C TRP A 197 -9.33 16.56 5.80
N SER A 198 -8.84 16.99 4.64
CA SER A 198 -9.59 17.86 3.73
C SER A 198 -10.93 17.23 3.32
N GLU A 199 -11.82 18.05 2.74
CA GLU A 199 -12.92 17.50 1.95
C GLU A 199 -12.38 16.56 0.86
N PRO A 200 -13.14 15.50 0.50
CA PRO A 200 -12.69 14.53 -0.49
C PRO A 200 -12.70 15.15 -1.88
N THR A 201 -11.67 14.87 -2.65
CA THR A 201 -11.61 15.17 -4.08
C THR A 201 -11.82 13.88 -4.87
N LEU A 202 -12.66 13.92 -5.88
CA LEU A 202 -12.92 12.81 -6.77
C LEU A 202 -11.69 12.53 -7.64
N LEU A 203 -11.16 11.32 -7.58
CA LEU A 203 -10.08 10.87 -8.45
C LEU A 203 -10.62 10.04 -9.62
N ALA A 204 -11.56 9.14 -9.34
CA ALA A 204 -12.23 8.35 -10.36
C ALA A 204 -13.60 7.89 -9.88
N ASP A 205 -14.54 7.77 -10.80
CA ASP A 205 -15.90 7.31 -10.53
C ASP A 205 -16.33 6.23 -11.52
N ARG A 206 -17.53 5.71 -11.29
CA ARG A 206 -18.13 4.68 -12.11
C ARG A 206 -18.33 5.19 -13.53
N PRO A 207 -17.86 4.44 -14.54
CA PRO A 207 -18.22 4.73 -15.92
C PRO A 207 -19.75 4.65 -16.07
N GLU A 208 -20.36 5.62 -16.74
CA GLU A 208 -21.79 5.59 -17.00
C GLU A 208 -22.18 4.28 -17.71
N LYS A 209 -23.28 3.68 -17.25
CA LYS A 209 -23.93 2.52 -17.88
C LYS A 209 -23.24 1.15 -17.80
N VAL A 210 -22.18 0.98 -17.01
CA VAL A 210 -21.49 -0.32 -16.93
C VAL A 210 -21.72 -0.99 -15.57
N ARG A 211 -22.55 -2.05 -15.55
CA ARG A 211 -22.68 -2.93 -14.38
C ARG A 211 -21.44 -3.83 -14.22
N GLY A 212 -21.08 -4.14 -12.98
CA GLY A 212 -20.02 -5.11 -12.69
C GLY A 212 -18.60 -4.56 -12.69
N TRP A 213 -18.37 -3.25 -12.84
CA TRP A 213 -17.05 -2.65 -12.68
C TRP A 213 -16.73 -2.38 -11.21
N SER A 214 -15.45 -2.45 -10.88
CA SER A 214 -14.94 -1.99 -9.57
C SER A 214 -13.61 -1.27 -9.75
N ILE A 215 -13.37 -0.24 -8.93
CA ILE A 215 -12.07 0.44 -8.82
C ILE A 215 -11.36 -0.08 -7.58
N CYS A 216 -10.08 -0.42 -7.72
CA CYS A 216 -9.31 -0.95 -6.60
C CYS A 216 -7.82 -0.66 -6.73
N TYR A 217 -7.17 -0.78 -5.57
CA TYR A 217 -5.72 -0.83 -5.45
C TYR A 217 -5.01 0.43 -5.97
N PRO A 218 -5.40 1.61 -5.45
CA PRO A 218 -4.70 2.83 -5.79
C PRO A 218 -3.27 2.81 -5.26
N THR A 219 -2.37 3.42 -5.99
CA THR A 219 -1.00 3.71 -5.57
C THR A 219 -0.66 5.15 -5.97
N LEU A 220 0.06 5.85 -5.10
CA LEU A 220 0.55 7.22 -5.32
C LEU A 220 2.07 7.26 -5.27
N THR A 221 2.65 8.12 -6.07
CA THR A 221 4.03 8.57 -5.93
C THR A 221 4.14 10.06 -6.20
N GLU A 222 5.07 10.73 -5.54
CA GLU A 222 5.38 12.13 -5.80
C GLU A 222 6.51 12.23 -6.82
N LEU A 223 6.24 12.91 -7.93
CA LEU A 223 7.22 13.14 -9.00
C LEU A 223 8.20 14.25 -8.62
N ALA A 224 9.29 14.36 -9.38
CA ALA A 224 10.35 15.34 -9.12
C ALA A 224 9.85 16.80 -9.10
N ASP A 225 8.82 17.11 -9.89
CA ASP A 225 8.21 18.44 -9.97
C ASP A 225 7.17 18.74 -8.86
N GLY A 226 6.98 17.81 -7.90
CA GLY A 226 6.01 17.96 -6.81
C GLY A 226 4.58 17.56 -7.18
N THR A 227 4.31 17.17 -8.43
CA THR A 227 3.02 16.60 -8.79
C THR A 227 2.93 15.16 -8.30
N LEU A 228 1.71 14.69 -8.03
CA LEU A 228 1.50 13.28 -7.71
C LEU A 228 1.14 12.52 -8.98
N PHE A 229 1.62 11.30 -9.06
CA PHE A 229 1.18 10.32 -10.05
C PHE A 229 0.42 9.22 -9.34
N ALA A 230 -0.85 9.06 -9.71
CA ALA A 230 -1.75 8.03 -9.19
C ALA A 230 -1.95 6.95 -10.24
N ILE A 231 -1.97 5.69 -9.81
CA ILE A 231 -2.41 4.56 -10.64
C ILE A 231 -3.43 3.74 -9.87
N TRP A 232 -4.37 3.13 -10.56
CA TRP A 232 -5.34 2.20 -9.98
C TRP A 232 -5.81 1.17 -11.01
N ALA A 233 -6.33 0.05 -10.52
CA ALA A 233 -6.96 -0.94 -11.36
C ALA A 233 -8.46 -0.67 -11.47
N GLN A 234 -8.99 -0.73 -12.69
CA GLN A 234 -10.41 -0.75 -12.96
C GLN A 234 -10.77 -2.10 -13.56
N ARG A 235 -11.60 -2.86 -12.85
CA ARG A 235 -11.91 -4.25 -13.17
C ARG A 235 -13.36 -4.39 -13.59
N LYS A 236 -13.61 -5.18 -14.64
CA LYS A 236 -14.95 -5.69 -14.95
C LYS A 236 -15.09 -7.05 -14.27
N ALA A 237 -16.01 -7.16 -13.34
CA ALA A 237 -16.39 -8.45 -12.76
C ALA A 237 -17.34 -9.16 -13.71
N THR A 238 -16.81 -9.93 -14.66
CA THR A 238 -17.58 -10.97 -15.36
C THR A 238 -17.18 -12.32 -14.76
N SER A 239 -18.07 -13.29 -14.84
CA SER A 239 -17.88 -14.62 -14.22
C SER A 239 -16.71 -15.41 -14.81
N THR A 240 -16.13 -14.99 -15.91
CA THR A 240 -15.10 -15.74 -16.65
C THR A 240 -13.81 -14.97 -16.91
N ASP A 241 -13.81 -13.63 -16.86
CA ASP A 241 -12.64 -12.84 -17.27
C ASP A 241 -12.22 -11.85 -16.19
N LEU A 242 -11.02 -12.06 -15.66
CA LEU A 242 -10.36 -11.16 -14.70
C LEU A 242 -9.50 -10.12 -15.45
N PHE A 243 -10.09 -9.40 -16.38
CA PHE A 243 -9.39 -8.27 -16.99
C PHE A 243 -9.46 -7.04 -16.10
N ALA A 244 -8.33 -6.39 -15.94
CA ALA A 244 -8.24 -5.09 -15.28
C ALA A 244 -7.50 -4.14 -16.21
N ASP A 245 -8.11 -2.99 -16.44
CA ASP A 245 -7.42 -1.86 -17.03
C ASP A 245 -6.63 -1.12 -15.93
N ILE A 246 -5.44 -0.67 -16.27
CA ILE A 246 -4.68 0.20 -15.39
C ILE A 246 -4.90 1.64 -15.85
N HIS A 247 -5.46 2.42 -14.96
CA HIS A 247 -5.68 3.84 -15.14
C HIS A 247 -4.67 4.67 -14.36
N SER A 248 -4.42 5.88 -14.82
CA SER A 248 -3.52 6.80 -14.14
C SER A 248 -4.00 8.24 -14.23
N ALA A 249 -3.53 9.07 -13.29
CA ALA A 249 -3.73 10.51 -13.30
C ALA A 249 -2.50 11.24 -12.74
N ARG A 250 -2.22 12.43 -13.27
CA ARG A 250 -1.34 13.41 -12.62
C ARG A 250 -2.18 14.39 -11.82
N ILE A 251 -1.76 14.67 -10.60
CA ILE A 251 -2.50 15.49 -9.65
C ILE A 251 -1.59 16.62 -9.18
N VAL A 252 -2.05 17.86 -9.38
CA VAL A 252 -1.37 19.04 -8.85
C VAL A 252 -2.04 19.40 -7.54
N LEU A 253 -1.26 19.35 -6.45
CA LEU A 253 -1.73 19.76 -5.15
C LEU A 253 -1.67 21.29 -5.06
N LYS A 254 -2.83 21.93 -4.92
CA LYS A 254 -2.88 23.38 -4.66
C LYS A 254 -2.20 23.70 -3.33
N LYS A 255 -1.47 24.81 -3.30
CA LYS A 255 -0.80 25.34 -2.10
C LYS A 255 -1.79 25.70 -1.01
#